data_f351f18c6259b908f82e21eefc8b2f54
#
_entry.id   f351f18c6259b908f82e21eefc8b2f54
#
_cell.length_a   1.000
_cell.length_b   1.000
_cell.length_c   1.000
_cell.angle_alpha   90.00
_cell.angle_beta   90.00
_cell.angle_gamma   90.00
#
_symmetry.space_group_name_H-M   'P 1'
#
loop_
_entity.id
_entity.type
_entity.pdbx_description
1 polymer ?
#
loop_
_entity_poly.entity_id
_entity_poly.type
_entity_poly.pdbx_seq_one_letter_code
_entity_poly.pdbx_strand_id
1 'polypeptide(L)'
;MSEQVELAERLTLELCDFETLDKSREILERLEVLLADFLICVASANRISKNKSLLKRDGAIGLAAFLASQSAYEDKDDLDWSAINHPGSVVFGSALATTFTFPEIRKNFLRSALAGMRASASVAHFFGPGHRKRWHITATAGTFGAVSAASAALGFDQARAKHAFHLAGTNMGGIGEVSRELQGTPRFNRAAAAALGVTSTLAASESVPAIKNLWRGDRGLIEVFDLAAVVTENRLIKDGIATVRVRTFPATGFIQSALLGVSRLAESNCAPDEELEELVVTVNSGVFPILNDPAKDRWWNLRWNCAAAWASKDPMNLTPAPHVEPLVQARGGDVPLGSAHITGKTSAGTFELLVDKAPGLELFDPQETLWRNEKWRSMVGADWQTLVEIAKALVQERATDETWHQLDRFLRGE
;
A
#
# COMPACT_ATOMS: atom_id res chain seq x y z
N MET A 1 32.18 -14.81 0.31
CA MET A 1 30.90 -14.19 -0.11
C MET A 1 30.38 -13.47 1.12
N SER A 2 29.84 -12.25 1.03
CA SER A 2 29.28 -11.62 2.24
C SER A 2 28.01 -12.33 2.66
N GLU A 3 27.73 -12.37 3.94
CA GLU A 3 26.52 -12.97 4.50
C GLU A 3 25.23 -12.40 3.86
N GLN A 4 25.22 -11.09 3.57
CA GLN A 4 24.11 -10.43 2.91
C GLN A 4 23.86 -10.93 1.48
N VAL A 5 24.93 -11.25 0.72
CA VAL A 5 24.78 -11.82 -0.62
C VAL A 5 24.18 -13.22 -0.56
N GLU A 6 24.61 -14.05 0.40
CA GLU A 6 24.05 -15.39 0.57
C GLU A 6 22.58 -15.33 0.97
N LEU A 7 22.23 -14.42 1.86
CA LEU A 7 20.86 -14.19 2.28
C LEU A 7 19.98 -13.73 1.11
N ALA A 8 20.47 -12.78 0.29
CA ALA A 8 19.72 -12.26 -0.87
C ALA A 8 19.50 -13.34 -1.95
N GLU A 9 20.50 -14.18 -2.21
CA GLU A 9 20.38 -15.30 -3.15
C GLU A 9 19.38 -16.34 -2.64
N ARG A 10 19.44 -16.70 -1.35
CA ARG A 10 18.47 -17.60 -0.72
C ARG A 10 17.06 -17.02 -0.76
N LEU A 11 16.88 -15.74 -0.38
CA LEU A 11 15.62 -15.04 -0.47
C LEU A 11 15.03 -15.09 -1.89
N THR A 12 15.86 -14.83 -2.90
CA THR A 12 15.43 -14.90 -4.30
C THR A 12 14.89 -16.28 -4.66
N LEU A 13 15.57 -17.35 -4.23
CA LEU A 13 15.11 -18.71 -4.49
C LEU A 13 13.79 -19.03 -3.79
N GLU A 14 13.64 -18.62 -2.52
CA GLU A 14 12.39 -18.80 -1.76
C GLU A 14 11.22 -18.04 -2.37
N LEU A 15 11.45 -16.81 -2.84
CA LEU A 15 10.42 -15.98 -3.48
C LEU A 15 10.02 -16.46 -4.88
N CYS A 16 10.87 -17.26 -5.52
CA CYS A 16 10.58 -17.93 -6.79
C CYS A 16 9.96 -19.33 -6.62
N ASP A 17 9.83 -19.83 -5.39
CA ASP A 17 9.12 -21.07 -5.08
C ASP A 17 7.65 -20.77 -4.79
N PHE A 18 6.78 -21.03 -5.76
CA PHE A 18 5.35 -20.74 -5.65
C PHE A 18 4.53 -21.92 -5.08
N GLU A 19 5.15 -23.04 -4.73
CA GLU A 19 4.47 -24.19 -4.13
C GLU A 19 4.28 -24.04 -2.61
N THR A 20 5.13 -23.22 -1.96
CA THR A 20 5.15 -23.02 -0.51
C THR A 20 4.34 -21.80 -0.02
N LEU A 21 3.35 -21.33 -0.80
CA LEU A 21 2.52 -20.20 -0.44
C LEU A 21 1.55 -20.55 0.70
N ASP A 22 1.48 -19.67 1.71
CA ASP A 22 0.51 -19.82 2.80
C ASP A 22 -0.91 -19.55 2.28
N LYS A 23 -1.78 -20.55 2.41
CA LYS A 23 -3.21 -20.49 2.08
C LYS A 23 -4.06 -20.73 3.33
N SER A 24 -3.54 -20.40 4.52
CA SER A 24 -4.33 -20.46 5.74
C SER A 24 -5.57 -19.58 5.62
N ARG A 25 -6.61 -19.95 6.37
CA ARG A 25 -7.87 -19.20 6.34
C ARG A 25 -7.67 -17.72 6.66
N GLU A 26 -6.85 -17.40 7.64
CA GLU A 26 -6.55 -16.02 8.04
C GLU A 26 -5.92 -15.22 6.90
N ILE A 27 -4.95 -15.81 6.20
CA ILE A 27 -4.28 -15.17 5.05
C ILE A 27 -5.26 -14.94 3.90
N LEU A 28 -6.11 -15.90 3.59
CA LEU A 28 -7.11 -15.76 2.52
C LEU A 28 -8.16 -14.68 2.85
N GLU A 29 -8.71 -14.69 4.07
CA GLU A 29 -9.68 -13.68 4.51
C GLU A 29 -9.06 -12.26 4.48
N ARG A 30 -7.79 -12.14 4.86
CA ARG A 30 -7.06 -10.88 4.78
C ARG A 30 -6.84 -10.44 3.32
N LEU A 31 -6.47 -11.37 2.44
CA LEU A 31 -6.30 -11.10 1.01
C LEU A 31 -7.61 -10.63 0.36
N GLU A 32 -8.76 -11.21 0.73
CA GLU A 32 -10.08 -10.77 0.26
C GLU A 32 -10.34 -9.29 0.58
N VAL A 33 -10.06 -8.88 1.81
CA VAL A 33 -10.26 -7.49 2.25
C VAL A 33 -9.32 -6.54 1.51
N LEU A 34 -8.04 -6.87 1.36
CA LEU A 34 -7.05 -6.03 0.68
C LEU A 34 -7.33 -5.93 -0.82
N LEU A 35 -7.74 -7.03 -1.45
CA LEU A 35 -8.14 -7.01 -2.85
C LEU A 35 -9.41 -6.19 -3.07
N ALA A 36 -10.41 -6.31 -2.20
CA ALA A 36 -11.62 -5.49 -2.26
C ALA A 36 -11.28 -3.99 -2.15
N ASP A 37 -10.42 -3.62 -1.19
CA ASP A 37 -9.97 -2.23 -1.03
C ASP A 37 -9.25 -1.72 -2.28
N PHE A 38 -8.37 -2.52 -2.87
CA PHE A 38 -7.71 -2.20 -4.14
C PHE A 38 -8.71 -1.95 -5.28
N LEU A 39 -9.68 -2.86 -5.48
CA LEU A 39 -10.68 -2.74 -6.53
C LEU A 39 -11.55 -1.49 -6.35
N ILE A 40 -11.93 -1.18 -5.12
CA ILE A 40 -12.70 0.01 -4.77
C ILE A 40 -11.89 1.28 -5.03
N CYS A 41 -10.60 1.30 -4.67
CA CYS A 41 -9.72 2.43 -4.97
C CYS A 41 -9.61 2.67 -6.48
N VAL A 42 -9.45 1.62 -7.29
CA VAL A 42 -9.42 1.73 -8.76
C VAL A 42 -10.76 2.25 -9.31
N ALA A 43 -11.88 1.70 -8.86
CA ALA A 43 -13.21 2.10 -9.31
C ALA A 43 -13.51 3.56 -8.94
N SER A 44 -13.16 4.00 -7.73
CA SER A 44 -13.28 5.40 -7.29
C SER A 44 -12.46 6.33 -8.18
N ALA A 45 -11.20 6.01 -8.40
CA ALA A 45 -10.31 6.79 -9.25
C ALA A 45 -10.84 6.93 -10.68
N ASN A 46 -11.40 5.87 -11.25
CA ASN A 46 -11.99 5.88 -12.59
C ASN A 46 -13.20 6.83 -12.70
N ARG A 47 -13.95 7.06 -11.61
CA ARG A 47 -15.08 8.03 -11.58
C ARG A 47 -14.61 9.47 -11.50
N ILE A 48 -13.52 9.73 -10.79
CA ILE A 48 -13.03 11.08 -10.48
C ILE A 48 -12.06 11.57 -11.57
N SER A 49 -11.21 10.70 -12.08
CA SER A 49 -10.16 11.07 -13.02
C SER A 49 -10.72 11.44 -14.39
N LYS A 50 -10.55 12.71 -14.77
CA LYS A 50 -10.87 13.19 -16.12
C LYS A 50 -9.88 12.70 -17.18
N ASN A 51 -8.68 12.32 -16.78
CA ASN A 51 -7.58 11.88 -17.67
C ASN A 51 -7.48 10.34 -17.69
N LYS A 52 -8.50 9.68 -18.25
CA LYS A 52 -8.57 8.22 -18.36
C LYS A 52 -7.50 7.59 -19.28
N SER A 53 -6.67 8.40 -19.94
CA SER A 53 -5.88 7.94 -21.10
C SER A 53 -4.36 8.11 -21.00
N LEU A 54 -3.80 8.57 -19.89
CA LEU A 54 -2.34 8.78 -19.79
C LEU A 54 -1.52 7.48 -19.92
N LEU A 55 -2.15 6.34 -19.58
CA LEU A 55 -1.56 5.02 -19.77
C LEU A 55 -2.53 4.20 -20.63
N LYS A 56 -2.10 3.80 -21.82
CA LYS A 56 -2.87 2.88 -22.64
C LYS A 56 -3.09 1.58 -21.88
N ARG A 57 -4.33 1.11 -21.87
CA ARG A 57 -4.75 -0.10 -21.13
C ARG A 57 -4.49 -1.39 -21.93
N ASP A 58 -3.83 -1.28 -23.08
CA ASP A 58 -3.65 -2.41 -23.99
C ASP A 58 -2.55 -3.34 -23.50
N GLY A 59 -2.88 -4.63 -23.37
CA GLY A 59 -1.99 -5.68 -22.94
C GLY A 59 -1.61 -5.63 -21.44
N ALA A 60 -0.92 -6.68 -20.99
CA ALA A 60 -0.59 -6.87 -19.58
C ALA A 60 0.24 -5.71 -19.00
N ILE A 61 1.21 -5.19 -19.75
CA ILE A 61 2.12 -4.13 -19.28
C ILE A 61 1.36 -2.82 -19.04
N GLY A 62 0.59 -2.37 -20.04
CA GLY A 62 -0.18 -1.13 -19.95
C GLY A 62 -1.28 -1.20 -18.89
N LEU A 63 -1.97 -2.34 -18.79
CA LEU A 63 -3.00 -2.56 -17.80
C LEU A 63 -2.42 -2.59 -16.38
N ALA A 64 -1.27 -3.25 -16.16
CA ALA A 64 -0.61 -3.28 -14.85
C ALA A 64 -0.23 -1.87 -14.38
N ALA A 65 0.40 -1.07 -15.24
CA ALA A 65 0.75 0.32 -14.97
C ALA A 65 -0.49 1.16 -14.64
N PHE A 66 -1.56 1.01 -15.42
CA PHE A 66 -2.80 1.72 -15.21
C PHE A 66 -3.42 1.38 -13.85
N LEU A 67 -3.61 0.09 -13.54
CA LEU A 67 -4.23 -0.35 -12.30
C LEU A 67 -3.43 0.08 -11.06
N ALA A 68 -2.10 -0.07 -11.11
CA ALA A 68 -1.22 0.38 -10.03
C ALA A 68 -1.27 1.91 -9.82
N SER A 69 -1.40 2.69 -10.89
CA SER A 69 -1.57 4.15 -10.79
C SER A 69 -2.94 4.53 -10.24
N GLN A 70 -4.01 3.87 -10.68
CA GLN A 70 -5.37 4.22 -10.28
C GLN A 70 -5.66 3.86 -8.82
N SER A 71 -5.22 2.70 -8.34
CA SER A 71 -5.41 2.33 -6.93
C SER A 71 -4.82 3.35 -5.97
N ALA A 72 -3.74 4.02 -6.36
CA ALA A 72 -3.04 5.03 -5.57
C ALA A 72 -3.52 6.47 -5.81
N TYR A 73 -4.58 6.68 -6.61
CA TYR A 73 -4.98 8.02 -7.08
C TYR A 73 -5.35 8.98 -5.95
N GLU A 74 -6.10 8.51 -4.96
CA GLU A 74 -6.55 9.31 -3.83
C GLU A 74 -5.70 9.11 -2.57
N ASP A 75 -4.60 8.35 -2.67
CA ASP A 75 -3.75 7.97 -1.53
C ASP A 75 -4.53 7.26 -0.41
N LYS A 76 -5.53 6.45 -0.78
CA LYS A 76 -6.41 5.69 0.12
C LYS A 76 -6.18 4.18 0.09
N ASP A 77 -5.21 3.72 -0.70
CA ASP A 77 -4.82 2.31 -0.85
C ASP A 77 -4.11 1.77 0.39
N ASP A 78 -3.80 0.48 0.38
CA ASP A 78 -3.15 -0.24 1.46
C ASP A 78 -1.79 0.35 1.89
N LEU A 79 -1.36 -0.01 3.09
CA LEU A 79 -0.05 0.37 3.63
C LEU A 79 0.51 -0.72 4.54
N ASP A 80 1.70 -1.20 4.25
CA ASP A 80 2.52 -1.98 5.18
C ASP A 80 3.36 -1.03 6.04
N TRP A 81 2.97 -0.86 7.31
CA TRP A 81 3.66 0.01 8.25
C TRP A 81 5.07 -0.45 8.60
N SER A 82 5.32 -1.74 8.53
CA SER A 82 6.63 -2.31 8.92
C SER A 82 7.75 -1.90 7.96
N ALA A 83 7.41 -1.67 6.69
CA ALA A 83 8.34 -1.26 5.64
C ALA A 83 7.97 0.06 4.95
N ILE A 84 6.82 0.68 5.29
CA ILE A 84 6.27 1.86 4.59
C ILE A 84 6.13 1.59 3.09
N ASN A 85 5.56 0.44 2.79
CA ASN A 85 5.35 -0.07 1.44
C ASN A 85 3.85 -0.12 1.12
N HIS A 86 3.48 -0.01 -0.15
CA HIS A 86 2.11 -0.13 -0.64
C HIS A 86 2.02 -1.32 -1.61
N PRO A 87 2.04 -2.56 -1.09
CA PRO A 87 2.21 -3.74 -1.94
C PRO A 87 1.01 -3.98 -2.85
N GLY A 88 -0.22 -3.75 -2.37
CA GLY A 88 -1.44 -4.07 -3.13
C GLY A 88 -1.52 -3.33 -4.45
N SER A 89 -1.12 -2.05 -4.49
CA SER A 89 -1.17 -1.26 -5.73
C SER A 89 -0.37 -1.90 -6.87
N VAL A 90 0.83 -2.37 -6.60
CA VAL A 90 1.73 -2.96 -7.61
C VAL A 90 1.38 -4.43 -7.87
N VAL A 91 1.16 -5.20 -6.81
CA VAL A 91 0.94 -6.65 -6.88
C VAL A 91 -0.41 -6.98 -7.52
N PHE A 92 -1.52 -6.44 -7.00
CA PHE A 92 -2.84 -6.71 -7.57
C PHE A 92 -2.98 -6.14 -8.97
N GLY A 93 -2.37 -4.97 -9.23
CA GLY A 93 -2.30 -4.41 -10.58
C GLY A 93 -1.64 -5.37 -11.57
N SER A 94 -0.51 -5.98 -11.20
CA SER A 94 0.21 -6.94 -12.04
C SER A 94 -0.50 -8.28 -12.16
N ALA A 95 -1.04 -8.82 -11.05
CA ALA A 95 -1.77 -10.09 -11.04
C ALA A 95 -3.03 -10.03 -11.93
N LEU A 96 -3.85 -8.99 -11.75
CA LEU A 96 -5.04 -8.79 -12.57
C LEU A 96 -4.68 -8.56 -14.03
N ALA A 97 -3.72 -7.68 -14.32
CA ALA A 97 -3.34 -7.38 -15.70
C ALA A 97 -2.87 -8.62 -16.45
N THR A 98 -2.06 -9.47 -15.79
CA THR A 98 -1.58 -10.71 -16.41
C THR A 98 -2.73 -11.70 -16.66
N THR A 99 -3.60 -11.91 -15.68
CA THR A 99 -4.73 -12.85 -15.80
C THR A 99 -5.86 -12.34 -16.71
N PHE A 100 -6.01 -11.03 -16.88
CA PHE A 100 -6.92 -10.48 -17.89
C PHE A 100 -6.40 -10.65 -19.30
N THR A 101 -5.10 -10.41 -19.50
CA THR A 101 -4.48 -10.51 -20.83
C THR A 101 -4.43 -11.95 -21.33
N PHE A 102 -4.29 -12.91 -20.42
CA PHE A 102 -4.21 -14.34 -20.70
C PHE A 102 -5.35 -15.10 -19.98
N PRO A 103 -6.56 -15.18 -20.55
CA PRO A 103 -7.72 -15.74 -19.87
C PRO A 103 -7.57 -17.19 -19.44
N GLU A 104 -6.77 -17.98 -20.13
CA GLU A 104 -6.49 -19.40 -19.85
C GLU A 104 -5.76 -19.61 -18.50
N ILE A 105 -5.10 -18.56 -17.98
CA ILE A 105 -4.41 -18.63 -16.68
C ILE A 105 -5.18 -17.96 -15.54
N ARG A 106 -6.43 -17.54 -15.70
CA ARG A 106 -7.26 -16.89 -14.66
C ARG A 106 -7.33 -17.69 -13.36
N LYS A 107 -7.32 -19.02 -13.45
CA LYS A 107 -7.26 -19.92 -12.29
C LYS A 107 -6.03 -19.73 -11.42
N ASN A 108 -4.97 -19.12 -11.91
CA ASN A 108 -3.72 -18.87 -11.17
C ASN A 108 -3.75 -17.53 -10.42
N PHE A 109 -4.87 -16.78 -10.44
CA PHE A 109 -4.95 -15.45 -9.82
C PHE A 109 -4.58 -15.46 -8.33
N LEU A 110 -5.15 -16.39 -7.54
CA LEU A 110 -4.84 -16.52 -6.10
C LEU A 110 -3.34 -16.73 -5.87
N ARG A 111 -2.75 -17.70 -6.59
CA ARG A 111 -1.32 -17.99 -6.53
C ARG A 111 -0.47 -16.76 -6.87
N SER A 112 -0.87 -16.03 -7.91
CA SER A 112 -0.25 -14.78 -8.36
C SER A 112 -0.27 -13.69 -7.27
N ALA A 113 -1.44 -13.43 -6.68
CA ALA A 113 -1.60 -12.43 -5.63
C ALA A 113 -0.78 -12.75 -4.39
N LEU A 114 -0.84 -13.99 -3.89
CA LEU A 114 -0.07 -14.42 -2.72
C LEU A 114 1.44 -14.35 -2.96
N ALA A 115 1.92 -14.83 -4.11
CA ALA A 115 3.36 -14.77 -4.45
C ALA A 115 3.87 -13.33 -4.51
N GLY A 116 3.11 -12.45 -5.15
CA GLY A 116 3.46 -11.03 -5.26
C GLY A 116 3.48 -10.31 -3.92
N MET A 117 2.47 -10.53 -3.06
CA MET A 117 2.42 -9.92 -1.72
C MET A 117 3.61 -10.38 -0.86
N ARG A 118 3.89 -11.69 -0.83
CA ARG A 118 5.05 -12.25 -0.14
C ARG A 118 6.36 -11.63 -0.63
N ALA A 119 6.55 -11.53 -1.94
CA ALA A 119 7.78 -10.98 -2.52
C ALA A 119 7.93 -9.49 -2.23
N SER A 120 6.89 -8.68 -2.41
CA SER A 120 6.92 -7.24 -2.15
C SER A 120 7.27 -6.95 -0.68
N ALA A 121 6.63 -7.63 0.27
CA ALA A 121 6.89 -7.43 1.68
C ALA A 121 8.31 -7.91 2.08
N SER A 122 8.70 -9.12 1.68
CA SER A 122 10.01 -9.68 2.04
C SER A 122 11.17 -8.87 1.50
N VAL A 123 11.09 -8.41 0.25
CA VAL A 123 12.12 -7.54 -0.34
C VAL A 123 12.14 -6.17 0.32
N ALA A 124 10.98 -5.59 0.66
CA ALA A 124 10.91 -4.31 1.35
C ALA A 124 11.58 -4.38 2.74
N HIS A 125 11.36 -5.46 3.46
CA HIS A 125 12.04 -5.71 4.73
C HIS A 125 13.54 -5.98 4.56
N PHE A 126 13.93 -6.75 3.57
CA PHE A 126 15.33 -6.99 3.25
C PHE A 126 16.09 -5.70 2.91
N PHE A 127 15.49 -4.81 2.13
CA PHE A 127 16.07 -3.51 1.81
C PHE A 127 16.18 -2.61 3.05
N GLY A 128 15.22 -2.65 3.95
CA GLY A 128 15.26 -2.00 5.24
C GLY A 128 15.18 -0.46 5.20
N PRO A 129 15.29 0.18 6.38
CA PRO A 129 15.08 1.63 6.52
C PRO A 129 16.18 2.48 5.89
N GLY A 130 17.39 1.97 5.73
CA GLY A 130 18.50 2.66 5.05
C GLY A 130 18.21 2.92 3.58
N HIS A 131 17.73 1.91 2.89
CA HIS A 131 17.30 1.99 1.49
C HIS A 131 16.19 3.05 1.32
N ARG A 132 15.18 3.03 2.19
CA ARG A 132 14.05 3.97 2.14
C ARG A 132 14.46 5.45 2.24
N LYS A 133 15.57 5.77 2.85
CA LYS A 133 16.07 7.16 2.91
C LYS A 133 16.45 7.72 1.54
N ARG A 134 16.76 6.87 0.57
CA ARG A 134 17.26 7.24 -0.75
C ARG A 134 16.35 6.81 -1.89
N TRP A 135 15.52 5.76 -1.66
CA TRP A 135 14.72 5.11 -2.68
C TRP A 135 13.25 5.00 -2.27
N HIS A 136 12.38 5.05 -3.25
CA HIS A 136 10.94 4.80 -3.05
C HIS A 136 10.71 3.29 -2.93
N ILE A 137 10.55 2.81 -1.71
CA ILE A 137 10.48 1.38 -1.39
C ILE A 137 9.38 0.65 -2.17
N THR A 138 8.21 1.27 -2.36
CA THR A 138 7.12 0.68 -3.15
C THR A 138 7.49 0.49 -4.61
N ALA A 139 8.35 1.36 -5.17
CA ALA A 139 8.81 1.19 -6.54
C ALA A 139 9.87 0.08 -6.65
N THR A 140 10.84 0.05 -5.74
CA THR A 140 11.93 -0.93 -5.81
C THR A 140 11.49 -2.33 -5.38
N ALA A 141 10.97 -2.50 -4.16
CA ALA A 141 10.47 -3.79 -3.68
C ALA A 141 9.19 -4.24 -4.43
N GLY A 142 8.32 -3.29 -4.78
CA GLY A 142 7.11 -3.58 -5.57
C GLY A 142 7.42 -4.17 -6.94
N THR A 143 8.54 -3.77 -7.58
CA THR A 143 8.96 -4.39 -8.86
C THR A 143 9.14 -5.91 -8.70
N PHE A 144 9.77 -6.37 -7.62
CA PHE A 144 9.91 -7.80 -7.35
C PHE A 144 8.56 -8.45 -7.00
N GLY A 145 7.67 -7.73 -6.32
CA GLY A 145 6.28 -8.15 -6.11
C GLY A 145 5.55 -8.38 -7.43
N ALA A 146 5.69 -7.46 -8.39
CA ALA A 146 5.10 -7.58 -9.72
C ALA A 146 5.69 -8.76 -10.53
N VAL A 147 7.01 -8.97 -10.46
CA VAL A 147 7.67 -10.13 -11.09
C VAL A 147 7.11 -11.43 -10.53
N SER A 148 7.05 -11.56 -9.19
CA SER A 148 6.52 -12.77 -8.56
C SER A 148 5.05 -13.00 -8.93
N ALA A 149 4.23 -11.96 -8.91
CA ALA A 149 2.84 -12.06 -9.31
C ALA A 149 2.68 -12.55 -10.75
N ALA A 150 3.34 -11.89 -11.70
CA ALA A 150 3.25 -12.27 -13.11
C ALA A 150 3.85 -13.65 -13.39
N SER A 151 4.99 -14.00 -12.77
CA SER A 151 5.62 -15.32 -12.93
C SER A 151 4.75 -16.44 -12.38
N ALA A 152 4.13 -16.26 -11.22
CA ALA A 152 3.22 -17.22 -10.63
C ALA A 152 1.94 -17.37 -11.44
N ALA A 153 1.40 -16.28 -12.03
CA ALA A 153 0.27 -16.33 -12.94
C ALA A 153 0.58 -17.16 -14.18
N LEU A 154 1.74 -16.95 -14.80
CA LEU A 154 2.20 -17.67 -15.99
C LEU A 154 2.66 -19.11 -15.71
N GLY A 155 2.69 -19.54 -14.43
CA GLY A 155 3.09 -20.89 -14.06
C GLY A 155 4.60 -21.15 -14.24
N PHE A 156 5.44 -20.14 -14.04
CA PHE A 156 6.90 -20.32 -14.14
C PHE A 156 7.41 -21.26 -13.05
N ASP A 157 8.41 -22.06 -13.44
CA ASP A 157 9.26 -22.74 -12.47
C ASP A 157 10.21 -21.76 -11.77
N GLN A 158 10.86 -22.23 -10.71
CA GLN A 158 11.79 -21.42 -9.90
C GLN A 158 12.94 -20.81 -10.74
N ALA A 159 13.48 -21.56 -11.70
CA ALA A 159 14.59 -21.09 -12.53
C ALA A 159 14.17 -19.93 -13.44
N ARG A 160 13.01 -20.05 -14.08
CA ARG A 160 12.46 -19.00 -14.96
C ARG A 160 12.01 -17.79 -14.17
N ALA A 161 11.40 -17.99 -13.00
CA ALA A 161 11.04 -16.89 -12.11
C ALA A 161 12.29 -16.12 -11.62
N LYS A 162 13.35 -16.84 -11.19
CA LYS A 162 14.64 -16.23 -10.85
C LYS A 162 15.23 -15.43 -12.02
N HIS A 163 15.10 -15.92 -13.21
CA HIS A 163 15.56 -15.23 -14.41
C HIS A 163 14.83 -13.88 -14.60
N ALA A 164 13.49 -13.86 -14.43
CA ALA A 164 12.68 -12.64 -14.46
C ALA A 164 13.10 -11.64 -13.37
N PHE A 165 13.38 -12.12 -12.14
CA PHE A 165 13.93 -11.31 -11.05
C PHE A 165 15.23 -10.62 -11.45
N HIS A 166 16.16 -11.33 -12.07
CA HIS A 166 17.44 -10.78 -12.50
C HIS A 166 17.27 -9.72 -13.60
N LEU A 167 16.33 -9.91 -14.54
CA LEU A 167 16.01 -8.89 -15.53
C LEU A 167 15.45 -7.63 -14.89
N ALA A 168 14.47 -7.76 -14.00
CA ALA A 168 13.83 -6.64 -13.32
C ALA A 168 14.80 -5.86 -12.44
N GLY A 169 15.62 -6.58 -11.68
CA GLY A 169 16.55 -5.97 -10.72
C GLY A 169 17.60 -5.04 -11.34
N THR A 170 17.87 -5.17 -12.64
CA THR A 170 18.80 -4.27 -13.34
C THR A 170 18.18 -2.91 -13.73
N ASN A 171 16.85 -2.78 -13.64
CA ASN A 171 16.13 -1.60 -14.13
C ASN A 171 15.22 -0.96 -13.08
N MET A 172 15.07 -1.56 -11.89
CA MET A 172 14.22 -0.99 -10.85
C MET A 172 14.78 0.33 -10.32
N GLY A 173 13.88 1.23 -9.88
CA GLY A 173 14.26 2.55 -9.43
C GLY A 173 13.14 3.28 -8.72
N GLY A 174 13.26 4.60 -8.73
CA GLY A 174 12.40 5.51 -7.98
C GLY A 174 13.16 6.12 -6.82
N ILE A 175 13.55 7.40 -6.95
CA ILE A 175 14.33 8.11 -5.92
C ILE A 175 13.43 8.50 -4.74
N GLY A 176 14.01 8.53 -3.54
CA GLY A 176 13.30 8.79 -2.28
C GLY A 176 12.71 10.20 -2.17
N GLU A 177 13.17 11.15 -2.94
CA GLU A 177 12.67 12.54 -2.96
C GLU A 177 11.16 12.61 -3.28
N VAL A 178 10.64 11.61 -3.99
CA VAL A 178 9.20 11.46 -4.26
C VAL A 178 8.34 11.51 -2.99
N SER A 179 8.84 11.04 -1.86
CA SER A 179 8.12 11.06 -0.58
C SER A 179 8.03 12.45 0.05
N ARG A 180 8.87 13.39 -0.38
CA ARG A 180 8.87 14.77 0.10
C ARG A 180 7.98 15.67 -0.76
N GLU A 181 7.95 15.48 -2.06
CA GLU A 181 7.20 16.35 -2.98
C GLU A 181 5.76 15.88 -3.27
N LEU A 182 5.50 14.58 -3.30
CA LEU A 182 4.20 13.90 -3.36
C LEU A 182 3.25 14.23 -4.54
N GLN A 183 3.60 15.10 -5.44
CA GLN A 183 2.70 15.62 -6.51
C GLN A 183 2.44 14.61 -7.64
N GLY A 184 1.82 13.46 -7.32
CA GLY A 184 1.47 12.43 -8.32
C GLY A 184 2.63 11.52 -8.72
N THR A 185 3.87 11.86 -8.39
CA THR A 185 5.06 11.06 -8.68
C THR A 185 5.07 9.69 -7.99
N PRO A 186 4.61 9.53 -6.71
CA PRO A 186 4.51 8.21 -6.09
C PRO A 186 3.64 7.25 -6.90
N ARG A 187 2.54 7.74 -7.44
CA ARG A 187 1.61 6.99 -8.28
C ARG A 187 2.25 6.56 -9.60
N PHE A 188 3.03 7.45 -10.23
CA PHE A 188 3.79 7.13 -11.44
C PHE A 188 4.86 6.06 -11.15
N ASN A 189 5.57 6.15 -10.03
CA ASN A 189 6.58 5.16 -9.64
C ASN A 189 5.97 3.77 -9.44
N ARG A 190 4.76 3.68 -8.88
CA ARG A 190 4.01 2.40 -8.73
C ARG A 190 3.62 1.83 -10.11
N ALA A 191 3.15 2.68 -11.01
CA ALA A 191 2.86 2.29 -12.39
C ALA A 191 4.11 1.73 -13.11
N ALA A 192 5.24 2.42 -12.97
CA ALA A 192 6.51 1.99 -13.55
C ALA A 192 7.00 0.65 -12.97
N ALA A 193 6.86 0.45 -11.66
CA ALA A 193 7.22 -0.81 -11.00
C ALA A 193 6.37 -1.99 -11.49
N ALA A 194 5.06 -1.81 -11.59
CA ALA A 194 4.15 -2.83 -12.12
C ALA A 194 4.45 -3.17 -13.58
N ALA A 195 4.62 -2.14 -14.43
CA ALA A 195 4.99 -2.32 -15.83
C ALA A 195 6.33 -3.06 -15.99
N LEU A 196 7.35 -2.65 -15.23
CA LEU A 196 8.67 -3.27 -15.28
C LEU A 196 8.64 -4.73 -14.86
N GLY A 197 7.91 -5.06 -13.78
CA GLY A 197 7.78 -6.43 -13.32
C GLY A 197 7.13 -7.34 -14.37
N VAL A 198 6.01 -6.90 -14.97
CA VAL A 198 5.33 -7.65 -16.03
C VAL A 198 6.21 -7.74 -17.27
N THR A 199 6.87 -6.65 -17.69
CA THR A 199 7.79 -6.64 -18.84
C THR A 199 8.92 -7.65 -18.66
N SER A 200 9.55 -7.66 -17.48
CA SER A 200 10.67 -8.57 -17.18
C SER A 200 10.22 -10.04 -17.18
N THR A 201 9.01 -10.30 -16.71
CA THR A 201 8.44 -11.66 -16.72
C THR A 201 8.15 -12.11 -18.15
N LEU A 202 7.55 -11.27 -18.98
CA LEU A 202 7.31 -11.59 -20.40
C LEU A 202 8.64 -11.75 -21.16
N ALA A 203 9.64 -10.92 -20.91
CA ALA A 203 10.98 -11.07 -21.50
C ALA A 203 11.65 -12.41 -21.08
N ALA A 204 11.44 -12.86 -19.85
CA ALA A 204 11.92 -14.17 -19.41
C ALA A 204 11.17 -15.33 -20.09
N SER A 205 9.89 -15.16 -20.45
CA SER A 205 9.17 -16.15 -21.26
C SER A 205 9.76 -16.31 -22.66
N GLU A 206 10.28 -15.22 -23.22
CA GLU A 206 10.96 -15.19 -24.52
C GLU A 206 12.47 -15.51 -24.43
N SER A 207 12.95 -15.95 -23.26
CA SER A 207 14.35 -16.31 -23.02
C SER A 207 15.35 -15.17 -23.26
N VAL A 208 14.96 -13.91 -23.06
CA VAL A 208 15.88 -12.77 -23.08
C VAL A 208 16.96 -12.97 -22.03
N PRO A 209 18.26 -12.88 -22.36
CA PRO A 209 19.35 -13.14 -21.40
C PRO A 209 19.33 -12.20 -20.21
N ALA A 210 19.50 -12.74 -18.98
CA ALA A 210 19.67 -11.97 -17.76
C ALA A 210 21.09 -12.09 -17.20
N ILE A 211 21.49 -11.13 -16.36
CA ILE A 211 22.73 -11.23 -15.61
C ILE A 211 22.68 -12.40 -14.62
N LYS A 212 23.84 -13.02 -14.35
CA LYS A 212 23.92 -14.13 -13.38
C LYS A 212 24.05 -13.65 -11.93
N ASN A 213 24.68 -12.51 -11.71
CA ASN A 213 25.04 -11.99 -10.39
C ASN A 213 24.30 -10.67 -10.12
N LEU A 214 23.04 -10.75 -9.70
CA LEU A 214 22.23 -9.56 -9.38
C LEU A 214 22.71 -8.88 -8.08
N TRP A 215 23.07 -9.68 -7.08
CA TRP A 215 23.35 -9.19 -5.73
C TRP A 215 24.80 -8.89 -5.46
N ARG A 216 25.74 -9.46 -6.25
CA ARG A 216 27.17 -9.49 -5.97
C ARG A 216 27.96 -8.42 -6.71
N GLY A 217 29.14 -8.07 -6.09
CA GLY A 217 30.17 -7.22 -6.69
C GLY A 217 29.92 -5.74 -6.43
N ASP A 218 30.85 -4.93 -6.86
CA ASP A 218 30.86 -3.47 -6.72
C ASP A 218 29.72 -2.74 -7.46
N ARG A 219 29.04 -3.46 -8.35
CA ARG A 219 27.86 -2.99 -9.10
C ARG A 219 26.62 -3.83 -8.87
N GLY A 220 26.65 -4.75 -7.90
CA GLY A 220 25.49 -5.55 -7.48
C GLY A 220 24.56 -4.74 -6.58
N LEU A 221 23.32 -5.21 -6.41
CA LEU A 221 22.31 -4.46 -5.66
C LEU A 221 22.67 -4.24 -4.18
N ILE A 222 23.43 -5.15 -3.56
CA ILE A 222 23.88 -4.98 -2.17
C ILE A 222 24.69 -3.68 -2.04
N GLU A 223 25.62 -3.45 -2.96
CA GLU A 223 26.49 -2.27 -2.95
C GLU A 223 25.76 -1.02 -3.43
N VAL A 224 25.07 -1.12 -4.57
CA VAL A 224 24.38 0.04 -5.19
C VAL A 224 23.27 0.61 -4.29
N PHE A 225 22.58 -0.24 -3.53
CA PHE A 225 21.53 0.18 -2.62
C PHE A 225 21.99 0.38 -1.18
N ASP A 226 23.29 0.18 -0.90
CA ASP A 226 23.85 0.29 0.45
C ASP A 226 23.07 -0.55 1.47
N LEU A 227 22.91 -1.84 1.14
CA LEU A 227 22.16 -2.78 1.96
C LEU A 227 22.98 -3.39 3.09
N ALA A 228 24.02 -2.70 3.53
CA ALA A 228 25.03 -3.21 4.46
C ALA A 228 24.51 -3.45 5.89
N ALA A 229 23.33 -2.99 6.26
CA ALA A 229 22.83 -3.09 7.62
C ALA A 229 21.91 -4.29 7.83
N VAL A 230 22.47 -5.30 8.48
CA VAL A 230 21.82 -6.30 9.34
C VAL A 230 20.36 -6.65 8.99
N VAL A 231 20.17 -7.57 8.09
CA VAL A 231 18.94 -8.37 8.01
C VAL A 231 19.21 -9.68 8.76
N THR A 232 18.64 -9.85 9.93
CA THR A 232 18.63 -11.14 10.61
C THR A 232 17.64 -12.08 9.91
N GLU A 233 17.91 -13.39 9.88
CA GLU A 233 17.05 -14.41 9.25
C GLU A 233 15.56 -14.30 9.64
N ASN A 234 15.29 -13.86 10.85
CA ASN A 234 13.94 -13.67 11.40
C ASN A 234 13.11 -12.54 10.75
N ARG A 235 13.67 -11.81 9.79
CA ARG A 235 12.95 -10.76 9.04
C ARG A 235 12.44 -11.19 7.65
N LEU A 236 12.70 -12.42 7.25
CA LEU A 236 12.06 -12.99 6.07
C LEU A 236 10.59 -13.25 6.41
N ILE A 237 9.72 -12.47 5.83
CA ILE A 237 8.29 -12.53 6.12
C ILE A 237 7.69 -13.69 5.32
N LYS A 238 7.33 -14.77 6.02
CA LYS A 238 6.61 -15.88 5.41
C LYS A 238 5.22 -15.42 4.92
N ASP A 239 4.60 -14.53 5.68
CA ASP A 239 3.24 -14.03 5.46
C ASP A 239 3.26 -12.56 5.09
N GLY A 240 3.67 -12.26 3.84
CA GLY A 240 3.84 -10.89 3.35
C GLY A 240 2.60 -9.98 3.40
N ILE A 241 1.52 -10.48 3.94
CA ILE A 241 0.22 -9.82 4.03
C ILE A 241 -0.17 -9.44 5.47
N ALA A 242 0.45 -10.06 6.49
CA ALA A 242 0.03 -9.93 7.88
C ALA A 242 0.18 -8.52 8.45
N THR A 243 1.13 -7.73 7.94
CA THR A 243 1.41 -6.37 8.39
C THR A 243 0.76 -5.28 7.52
N VAL A 244 0.12 -5.69 6.42
CA VAL A 244 -0.55 -4.76 5.50
C VAL A 244 -1.89 -4.32 6.06
N ARG A 245 -2.14 -3.01 6.04
CA ARG A 245 -3.35 -2.37 6.56
C ARG A 245 -4.15 -1.70 5.46
N VAL A 246 -5.45 -1.68 5.62
CA VAL A 246 -6.33 -0.76 4.89
C VAL A 246 -6.23 0.62 5.53
N ARG A 247 -6.04 1.68 4.75
CA ARG A 247 -6.19 3.05 5.27
C ARG A 247 -7.67 3.31 5.52
N THR A 248 -8.01 3.57 6.77
CA THR A 248 -9.40 3.62 7.22
C THR A 248 -10.03 4.98 6.97
N PHE A 249 -9.36 6.05 7.39
CA PHE A 249 -9.89 7.43 7.30
C PHE A 249 -9.42 8.14 6.02
N PRO A 250 -10.17 9.15 5.53
CA PRO A 250 -9.90 9.83 4.25
C PRO A 250 -8.73 10.81 4.34
N ALA A 251 -7.59 10.35 4.83
CA ALA A 251 -6.36 11.11 4.99
C ALA A 251 -5.14 10.21 4.83
N THR A 252 -3.94 10.80 4.73
CA THR A 252 -2.70 10.02 4.64
C THR A 252 -2.53 9.02 5.78
N GLY A 253 -1.84 7.91 5.53
CA GLY A 253 -1.56 6.90 6.54
C GLY A 253 -0.92 7.47 7.82
N PHE A 254 -0.06 8.47 7.68
CA PHE A 254 0.70 9.04 8.79
C PHE A 254 -0.10 9.79 9.86
N ILE A 255 -1.37 10.15 9.58
CA ILE A 255 -2.24 10.86 10.54
C ILE A 255 -3.45 10.05 10.99
N GLN A 256 -3.57 8.77 10.61
CA GLN A 256 -4.71 7.93 10.99
C GLN A 256 -4.87 7.82 12.52
N SER A 257 -3.77 7.64 13.26
CA SER A 257 -3.79 7.60 14.73
C SER A 257 -4.18 8.95 15.35
N ALA A 258 -3.72 10.05 14.75
CA ALA A 258 -4.06 11.39 15.20
C ALA A 258 -5.56 11.66 15.06
N LEU A 259 -6.14 11.30 13.90
CA LEU A 259 -7.58 11.44 13.65
C LEU A 259 -8.41 10.64 14.64
N LEU A 260 -8.03 9.37 14.86
CA LEU A 260 -8.71 8.50 15.82
C LEU A 260 -8.67 9.07 17.23
N GLY A 261 -7.49 9.52 17.68
CA GLY A 261 -7.31 10.06 19.02
C GLY A 261 -8.05 11.38 19.23
N VAL A 262 -7.98 12.28 18.26
CA VAL A 262 -8.67 13.58 18.30
C VAL A 262 -10.17 13.39 18.36
N SER A 263 -10.75 12.54 17.52
CA SER A 263 -12.20 12.28 17.54
C SER A 263 -12.66 11.64 18.84
N ARG A 264 -11.90 10.68 19.39
CA ARG A 264 -12.21 10.06 20.69
C ARG A 264 -12.16 11.06 21.85
N LEU A 265 -11.16 11.95 21.88
CA LEU A 265 -11.09 12.98 22.90
C LEU A 265 -12.26 13.96 22.78
N ALA A 266 -12.59 14.39 21.57
CA ALA A 266 -13.72 15.30 21.32
C ALA A 266 -15.06 14.66 21.71
N GLU A 267 -15.25 13.37 21.45
CA GLU A 267 -16.47 12.64 21.82
C GLU A 267 -16.60 12.44 23.33
N SER A 268 -15.50 12.09 24.02
CA SER A 268 -15.54 11.67 25.42
C SER A 268 -15.49 12.83 26.42
N ASN A 269 -14.89 13.98 26.02
CA ASN A 269 -14.51 15.03 26.97
C ASN A 269 -15.03 16.43 26.59
N CYS A 270 -15.85 16.53 25.54
CA CYS A 270 -16.38 17.81 25.12
C CYS A 270 -17.92 17.76 25.20
N ALA A 271 -18.48 18.32 26.27
CA ALA A 271 -19.93 18.55 26.31
C ALA A 271 -20.36 19.50 25.17
N PRO A 272 -21.64 19.52 24.76
CA PRO A 272 -22.10 20.35 23.64
C PRO A 272 -21.79 21.84 23.78
N ASP A 273 -21.66 22.32 25.02
CA ASP A 273 -21.43 23.71 25.37
C ASP A 273 -19.97 24.05 25.73
N GLU A 274 -19.06 23.07 25.64
CA GLU A 274 -17.65 23.26 25.98
C GLU A 274 -16.84 23.64 24.75
N GLU A 275 -16.11 24.75 24.85
CA GLU A 275 -15.23 25.25 23.78
C GLU A 275 -13.81 24.67 23.97
N LEU A 276 -13.22 24.24 22.85
CA LEU A 276 -11.80 23.90 22.78
C LEU A 276 -10.96 25.17 22.97
N GLU A 277 -10.04 25.17 23.93
CA GLU A 277 -9.06 26.23 24.13
C GLU A 277 -7.76 25.95 23.37
N GLU A 278 -7.29 24.70 23.39
CA GLU A 278 -6.07 24.27 22.74
C GLU A 278 -6.12 22.78 22.42
N LEU A 279 -5.58 22.40 21.26
CA LEU A 279 -5.37 21.00 20.85
C LEU A 279 -3.92 20.82 20.39
N VAL A 280 -3.13 20.06 21.13
CA VAL A 280 -1.75 19.73 20.76
C VAL A 280 -1.71 18.31 20.20
N VAL A 281 -1.21 18.17 18.99
CA VAL A 281 -1.08 16.85 18.32
C VAL A 281 0.38 16.63 17.97
N THR A 282 0.96 15.60 18.58
CA THR A 282 2.36 15.20 18.38
C THR A 282 2.40 13.92 17.56
N VAL A 283 3.14 13.96 16.46
CA VAL A 283 3.41 12.81 15.58
C VAL A 283 4.92 12.58 15.46
N ASN A 284 5.33 11.48 14.87
CA ASN A 284 6.75 11.18 14.69
C ASN A 284 7.50 12.33 13.98
N SER A 285 8.63 12.76 14.56
CA SER A 285 9.43 13.89 14.04
C SER A 285 9.95 13.68 12.63
N GLY A 286 10.15 12.44 12.20
CA GLY A 286 10.64 12.12 10.85
C GLY A 286 9.61 12.38 9.73
N VAL A 287 8.31 12.36 10.05
CA VAL A 287 7.22 12.63 9.08
C VAL A 287 6.57 14.00 9.26
N PHE A 288 6.78 14.63 10.40
CA PHE A 288 6.17 15.93 10.72
C PHE A 288 6.41 17.02 9.67
N PRO A 289 7.63 17.19 9.09
CA PRO A 289 7.86 18.23 8.08
C PRO A 289 6.92 18.11 6.87
N ILE A 290 6.61 16.88 6.45
CA ILE A 290 5.69 16.63 5.32
C ILE A 290 4.24 16.98 5.71
N LEU A 291 3.85 16.66 6.95
CA LEU A 291 2.48 16.84 7.46
C LEU A 291 2.18 18.30 7.85
N ASN A 292 3.20 19.13 7.98
CA ASN A 292 3.09 20.56 8.32
C ASN A 292 3.40 21.48 7.13
N ASP A 293 3.59 20.94 5.94
CA ASP A 293 3.86 21.71 4.73
C ASP A 293 2.55 22.30 4.16
N PRO A 294 2.39 23.65 4.12
CA PRO A 294 1.19 24.28 3.63
C PRO A 294 0.97 24.11 2.11
N ALA A 295 2.00 23.69 1.36
CA ALA A 295 1.89 23.42 -0.07
C ALA A 295 1.28 22.04 -0.37
N LYS A 296 1.10 21.19 0.65
CA LYS A 296 0.51 19.85 0.48
C LYS A 296 -1.01 19.90 0.42
N ASP A 297 -1.57 18.91 -0.26
CA ASP A 297 -3.01 18.69 -0.27
C ASP A 297 -3.56 18.52 1.16
N ARG A 298 -4.80 18.95 1.35
CA ARG A 298 -5.45 18.98 2.68
C ARG A 298 -5.38 17.63 3.44
N TRP A 299 -5.47 16.50 2.78
CA TRP A 299 -5.37 15.17 3.42
C TRP A 299 -3.96 14.81 3.93
N TRP A 300 -2.95 15.65 3.66
CA TRP A 300 -1.63 15.60 4.25
C TRP A 300 -1.45 16.60 5.40
N ASN A 301 -2.30 17.63 5.51
CA ASN A 301 -2.16 18.69 6.50
C ASN A 301 -2.68 18.23 7.87
N LEU A 302 -1.77 18.04 8.83
CA LEU A 302 -2.11 17.55 10.18
C LEU A 302 -3.08 18.47 10.91
N ARG A 303 -2.83 19.79 10.91
CA ARG A 303 -3.67 20.77 11.60
C ARG A 303 -5.09 20.77 11.07
N TRP A 304 -5.22 20.87 9.75
CA TRP A 304 -6.51 20.91 9.09
C TRP A 304 -7.34 19.66 9.40
N ASN A 305 -6.73 18.48 9.27
CA ASN A 305 -7.42 17.20 9.50
C ASN A 305 -7.82 17.03 10.96
N CYS A 306 -6.94 17.39 11.92
CA CYS A 306 -7.25 17.31 13.34
C CYS A 306 -8.34 18.31 13.76
N ALA A 307 -8.36 19.53 13.19
CA ALA A 307 -9.43 20.49 13.41
C ALA A 307 -10.78 19.94 12.92
N ALA A 308 -10.80 19.36 11.72
CA ALA A 308 -12.01 18.77 11.15
C ALA A 308 -12.51 17.57 12.01
N ALA A 309 -11.60 16.70 12.43
CA ALA A 309 -11.92 15.53 13.27
C ALA A 309 -12.44 15.93 14.66
N TRP A 310 -11.89 16.99 15.25
CA TRP A 310 -12.39 17.52 16.52
C TRP A 310 -13.81 18.06 16.39
N ALA A 311 -14.04 18.92 15.38
CA ALA A 311 -15.32 19.57 15.17
C ALA A 311 -16.45 18.59 14.81
N SER A 312 -16.15 17.57 14.01
CA SER A 312 -17.13 16.55 13.61
C SER A 312 -17.33 15.44 14.66
N LYS A 313 -16.36 15.26 15.59
CA LYS A 313 -16.26 14.10 16.48
C LYS A 313 -16.20 12.74 15.74
N ASP A 314 -15.91 12.78 14.43
CA ASP A 314 -15.92 11.64 13.54
C ASP A 314 -14.69 11.66 12.60
N PRO A 315 -13.78 10.68 12.69
CA PRO A 315 -12.58 10.64 11.86
C PRO A 315 -12.89 10.34 10.36
N MET A 316 -14.12 9.94 10.04
CA MET A 316 -14.58 9.71 8.67
C MET A 316 -15.09 11.00 8.01
N ASN A 317 -15.57 11.95 8.80
CA ASN A 317 -16.16 13.21 8.32
C ASN A 317 -15.19 14.38 8.51
N LEU A 318 -14.27 14.58 7.56
CA LEU A 318 -13.28 15.66 7.60
C LEU A 318 -13.82 16.92 6.88
N THR A 319 -14.83 17.55 7.48
CA THR A 319 -15.37 18.83 7.02
C THR A 319 -14.50 19.99 7.52
N PRO A 320 -14.23 21.03 6.70
CA PRO A 320 -13.44 22.18 7.13
C PRO A 320 -13.97 22.82 8.41
N ALA A 321 -13.08 23.03 9.38
CA ALA A 321 -13.40 23.66 10.68
C ALA A 321 -12.49 24.88 10.96
N PRO A 322 -12.65 25.99 10.21
CA PRO A 322 -11.75 27.15 10.29
C PRO A 322 -11.75 27.85 11.66
N HIS A 323 -12.78 27.63 12.47
CA HIS A 323 -12.85 28.16 13.83
C HIS A 323 -12.03 27.32 14.84
N VAL A 324 -11.80 26.03 14.56
CA VAL A 324 -11.00 25.12 15.39
C VAL A 324 -9.53 25.11 14.96
N GLU A 325 -9.26 25.24 13.68
CA GLU A 325 -7.90 25.11 13.12
C GLU A 325 -6.85 26.01 13.79
N PRO A 326 -7.13 27.29 14.16
CA PRO A 326 -6.17 28.14 14.88
C PRO A 326 -5.80 27.62 16.26
N LEU A 327 -6.65 26.79 16.89
CA LEU A 327 -6.43 26.21 18.22
C LEU A 327 -5.58 24.95 18.18
N VAL A 328 -5.32 24.39 16.96
CA VAL A 328 -4.53 23.17 16.79
C VAL A 328 -3.04 23.50 16.66
N GLN A 329 -2.24 22.96 17.56
CA GLN A 329 -0.78 22.97 17.51
C GLN A 329 -0.27 21.60 17.03
N ALA A 330 0.24 21.53 15.82
CA ALA A 330 0.90 20.32 15.30
C ALA A 330 2.38 20.31 15.67
N ARG A 331 2.91 19.19 16.17
CA ARG A 331 4.30 19.05 16.59
C ARG A 331 4.93 17.75 16.12
N GLY A 332 6.23 17.79 15.83
CA GLY A 332 7.07 16.60 15.73
C GLY A 332 7.63 16.23 17.10
N GLY A 333 7.63 14.95 17.43
CA GLY A 333 8.12 14.46 18.71
C GLY A 333 8.68 13.04 18.63
N ASP A 334 9.14 12.55 19.77
CA ASP A 334 9.63 11.19 19.93
C ASP A 334 8.45 10.21 20.18
N VAL A 335 7.63 10.05 19.17
CA VAL A 335 6.56 9.03 19.15
C VAL A 335 6.83 8.04 18.01
N PRO A 336 6.48 6.76 18.17
CA PRO A 336 6.64 5.76 17.10
C PRO A 336 5.95 6.18 15.83
N LEU A 337 6.48 5.76 14.69
CA LEU A 337 5.83 6.00 13.41
C LEU A 337 4.48 5.26 13.37
N GLY A 338 3.42 5.95 12.98
CA GLY A 338 2.05 5.41 13.00
C GLY A 338 1.33 5.57 14.34
N SER A 339 1.97 6.20 15.34
CA SER A 339 1.37 6.59 16.62
C SER A 339 1.09 8.10 16.66
N ALA A 340 0.26 8.53 17.59
CA ALA A 340 0.04 9.95 17.87
C ALA A 340 -0.22 10.17 19.36
N HIS A 341 0.31 11.26 19.90
CA HIS A 341 0.05 11.74 21.24
C HIS A 341 -0.76 13.04 21.16
N ILE A 342 -1.91 13.08 21.79
CA ILE A 342 -2.88 14.16 21.70
C ILE A 342 -3.16 14.72 23.10
N THR A 343 -3.11 16.04 23.23
CA THR A 343 -3.55 16.76 24.43
C THR A 343 -4.59 17.79 24.03
N GLY A 344 -5.77 17.73 24.63
CA GLY A 344 -6.86 18.69 24.46
C GLY A 344 -7.08 19.47 25.74
N LYS A 345 -7.28 20.79 25.64
CA LYS A 345 -7.67 21.67 26.76
C LYS A 345 -9.00 22.32 26.46
N THR A 346 -9.94 22.18 27.39
CA THR A 346 -11.26 22.83 27.38
C THR A 346 -11.50 23.53 28.72
N SER A 347 -12.61 24.21 28.89
CA SER A 347 -13.05 24.78 30.16
C SER A 347 -13.22 23.73 31.27
N ALA A 348 -13.49 22.46 30.93
CA ALA A 348 -13.60 21.36 31.88
C ALA A 348 -12.24 20.81 32.36
N GLY A 349 -11.15 21.09 31.67
CA GLY A 349 -9.81 20.63 32.02
C GLY A 349 -8.92 20.23 30.83
N THR A 350 -7.83 19.57 31.20
CA THR A 350 -6.87 19.04 30.21
C THR A 350 -6.99 17.53 30.13
N PHE A 351 -7.07 17.01 28.89
CA PHE A 351 -7.22 15.59 28.55
C PHE A 351 -6.05 15.15 27.68
N GLU A 352 -5.64 13.90 27.84
CA GLU A 352 -4.49 13.33 27.13
C GLU A 352 -4.81 11.94 26.64
N LEU A 353 -4.36 11.62 25.43
CA LEU A 353 -4.52 10.30 24.81
C LEU A 353 -3.31 9.95 23.96
N LEU A 354 -2.77 8.76 24.20
CA LEU A 354 -1.78 8.14 23.32
C LEU A 354 -2.48 7.08 22.46
N VAL A 355 -2.34 7.18 21.14
CA VAL A 355 -2.79 6.16 20.19
C VAL A 355 -1.56 5.48 19.62
N ASP A 356 -1.29 4.26 20.09
CA ASP A 356 -0.06 3.52 19.77
C ASP A 356 -0.01 3.01 18.33
N LYS A 357 -1.16 2.74 17.72
CA LYS A 357 -1.24 2.09 16.41
C LYS A 357 -2.29 2.76 15.53
N ALA A 358 -1.92 2.99 14.27
CA ALA A 358 -2.89 3.38 13.27
C ALA A 358 -3.94 2.27 13.07
N PRO A 359 -5.22 2.62 12.86
CA PRO A 359 -6.27 1.65 12.55
C PRO A 359 -6.04 0.97 11.20
N GLY A 360 -6.81 -0.08 10.90
CA GLY A 360 -6.81 -0.79 9.63
C GLY A 360 -6.01 -2.09 9.61
N LEU A 361 -5.36 -2.50 10.72
CA LEU A 361 -4.69 -3.78 10.84
C LEU A 361 -5.64 -4.89 11.31
N GLU A 362 -6.49 -4.57 12.27
CA GLU A 362 -7.44 -5.50 12.87
C GLU A 362 -8.68 -5.64 11.95
N LEU A 363 -8.45 -6.23 10.77
CA LEU A 363 -9.42 -6.24 9.66
C LEU A 363 -10.77 -6.87 10.02
N PHE A 364 -10.84 -7.65 11.10
CA PHE A 364 -12.05 -8.31 11.57
C PHE A 364 -12.59 -7.73 12.88
N ASP A 365 -11.94 -6.70 13.44
CA ASP A 365 -12.51 -5.92 14.52
C ASP A 365 -13.84 -5.28 14.06
N PRO A 366 -14.93 -5.35 14.85
CA PRO A 366 -16.23 -4.82 14.45
C PRO A 366 -16.20 -3.33 14.11
N GLN A 367 -15.48 -2.52 14.88
CA GLN A 367 -15.40 -1.08 14.67
C GLN A 367 -14.58 -0.74 13.42
N GLU A 368 -13.41 -1.38 13.22
CA GLU A 368 -12.61 -1.21 12.01
C GLU A 368 -13.36 -1.69 10.76
N THR A 369 -14.16 -2.73 10.89
CA THR A 369 -15.05 -3.21 9.81
C THR A 369 -16.11 -2.16 9.44
N LEU A 370 -16.74 -1.52 10.43
CA LEU A 370 -17.71 -0.44 10.17
C LEU A 370 -17.06 0.73 9.43
N TRP A 371 -15.95 1.25 9.92
CA TRP A 371 -15.21 2.35 9.28
C TRP A 371 -14.77 2.00 7.86
N ARG A 372 -14.25 0.81 7.66
CA ARG A 372 -13.84 0.33 6.33
C ARG A 372 -15.02 0.27 5.36
N ASN A 373 -16.16 -0.28 5.78
CA ASN A 373 -17.36 -0.35 4.95
C ASN A 373 -17.91 1.04 4.63
N GLU A 374 -17.82 1.98 5.57
CA GLU A 374 -18.19 3.38 5.35
C GLU A 374 -17.25 4.07 4.34
N LYS A 375 -15.94 3.88 4.49
CA LYS A 375 -14.96 4.31 3.48
C LYS A 375 -15.35 3.80 2.11
N TRP A 376 -15.55 2.51 1.96
CA TRP A 376 -15.90 1.90 0.68
C TRP A 376 -17.19 2.43 0.08
N ARG A 377 -18.22 2.57 0.91
CA ARG A 377 -19.49 3.16 0.49
C ARG A 377 -19.33 4.61 0.05
N SER A 378 -18.53 5.40 0.75
CA SER A 378 -18.28 6.81 0.39
C SER A 378 -17.53 6.95 -0.92
N MET A 379 -16.68 5.99 -1.27
CA MET A 379 -15.87 6.01 -2.50
C MET A 379 -16.65 5.59 -3.74
N VAL A 380 -17.48 4.56 -3.66
CA VAL A 380 -18.11 3.95 -4.85
C VAL A 380 -19.63 3.73 -4.71
N GLY A 381 -20.28 4.26 -3.66
CA GLY A 381 -21.73 4.09 -3.47
C GLY A 381 -22.09 2.62 -3.25
N ALA A 382 -23.21 2.16 -3.79
CA ALA A 382 -23.68 0.78 -3.62
C ALA A 382 -22.77 -0.29 -4.25
N ASP A 383 -21.93 0.06 -5.20
CA ASP A 383 -21.07 -0.88 -5.93
C ASP A 383 -20.00 -1.53 -5.06
N TRP A 384 -19.73 -0.98 -3.86
CA TRP A 384 -18.74 -1.57 -2.95
C TRP A 384 -19.03 -3.03 -2.61
N GLN A 385 -20.32 -3.40 -2.43
CA GLN A 385 -20.70 -4.77 -2.11
C GLN A 385 -20.39 -5.74 -3.25
N THR A 386 -20.66 -5.32 -4.49
CA THR A 386 -20.34 -6.11 -5.68
C THR A 386 -18.82 -6.31 -5.80
N LEU A 387 -18.02 -5.28 -5.57
CA LEU A 387 -16.55 -5.37 -5.63
C LEU A 387 -15.99 -6.28 -4.53
N VAL A 388 -16.59 -6.29 -3.33
CA VAL A 388 -16.25 -7.24 -2.26
C VAL A 388 -16.56 -8.69 -2.68
N GLU A 389 -17.72 -8.95 -3.25
CA GLU A 389 -18.08 -10.31 -3.72
C GLU A 389 -17.19 -10.77 -4.89
N ILE A 390 -16.79 -9.88 -5.78
CA ILE A 390 -15.79 -10.16 -6.83
C ILE A 390 -14.45 -10.55 -6.19
N ALA A 391 -13.95 -9.78 -5.22
CA ALA A 391 -12.71 -10.07 -4.52
C ALA A 391 -12.74 -11.45 -3.84
N LYS A 392 -13.83 -11.76 -3.13
CA LYS A 392 -14.04 -13.08 -2.52
C LYS A 392 -14.06 -14.20 -3.55
N ALA A 393 -14.77 -14.02 -4.68
CA ALA A 393 -14.84 -15.03 -5.73
C ALA A 393 -13.46 -15.33 -6.33
N LEU A 394 -12.63 -14.32 -6.51
CA LEU A 394 -11.26 -14.45 -7.03
C LEU A 394 -10.35 -15.19 -6.03
N VAL A 395 -10.39 -14.81 -4.75
CA VAL A 395 -9.53 -15.40 -3.72
C VAL A 395 -9.97 -16.84 -3.38
N GLN A 396 -11.27 -17.12 -3.40
CA GLN A 396 -11.81 -18.46 -3.14
C GLN A 396 -11.82 -19.37 -4.39
N GLU A 397 -11.16 -18.96 -5.48
CA GLU A 397 -11.03 -19.71 -6.73
C GLU A 397 -12.38 -20.16 -7.35
N ARG A 398 -13.45 -19.36 -7.12
CA ARG A 398 -14.81 -19.62 -7.66
C ARG A 398 -15.32 -18.55 -8.61
N ALA A 399 -14.40 -17.70 -9.11
CA ALA A 399 -14.73 -16.69 -10.11
C ALA A 399 -15.12 -17.33 -11.44
N THR A 400 -16.28 -16.93 -11.95
CA THR A 400 -16.81 -17.35 -13.26
C THR A 400 -16.45 -16.33 -14.34
N ASP A 401 -16.73 -16.64 -15.61
CA ASP A 401 -16.59 -15.68 -16.70
C ASP A 401 -17.43 -14.41 -16.46
N GLU A 402 -18.64 -14.55 -15.88
CA GLU A 402 -19.46 -13.41 -15.49
C GLU A 402 -18.76 -12.53 -14.43
N THR A 403 -18.10 -13.15 -13.43
CA THR A 403 -17.30 -12.41 -12.44
C THR A 403 -16.21 -11.59 -13.12
N TRP A 404 -15.49 -12.16 -14.09
CA TRP A 404 -14.46 -11.47 -14.84
C TRP A 404 -15.01 -10.36 -15.73
N HIS A 405 -16.19 -10.55 -16.34
CA HIS A 405 -16.87 -9.51 -17.12
C HIS A 405 -17.35 -8.35 -16.26
N GLN A 406 -17.91 -8.63 -15.09
CA GLN A 406 -18.29 -7.57 -14.13
C GLN A 406 -17.06 -6.77 -13.69
N LEU A 407 -15.98 -7.46 -13.33
CA LEU A 407 -14.74 -6.81 -12.96
C LEU A 407 -14.19 -5.92 -14.08
N ASP A 408 -14.18 -6.38 -15.33
CA ASP A 408 -13.71 -5.59 -16.48
C ASP A 408 -14.49 -4.27 -16.63
N ARG A 409 -15.81 -4.28 -16.45
CA ARG A 409 -16.64 -3.06 -16.47
C ARG A 409 -16.21 -2.05 -15.40
N PHE A 410 -16.04 -2.50 -14.15
CA PHE A 410 -15.56 -1.62 -13.08
C PHE A 410 -14.16 -1.06 -13.35
N LEU A 411 -13.26 -1.89 -13.88
CA LEU A 411 -11.91 -1.45 -14.21
C LEU A 411 -11.88 -0.48 -15.40
N ARG A 412 -12.88 -0.52 -16.29
CA ARG A 412 -13.05 0.45 -17.39
C ARG A 412 -13.81 1.71 -16.98
N GLY A 413 -14.48 1.69 -15.84
CA GLY A 413 -15.33 2.79 -15.36
C GLY A 413 -16.63 2.89 -16.16
N GLU A 414 -17.19 1.75 -16.50
CA GLU A 414 -18.47 1.56 -17.19
C GLU A 414 -19.60 1.24 -16.20
#